data_7b82463da41bbedf2f294d5fe00ce7db
#
_entry.id   7b82463da41bbedf2f294d5fe00ce7db
#
_cell.length_a   1.000
_cell.length_b   1.000
_cell.length_c   1.000
_cell.angle_alpha   90.00
_cell.angle_beta   90.00
_cell.angle_gamma   90.00
#
_symmetry.space_group_name_H-M   'P 1'
#
loop_
_entity.id
_entity.type
_entity.pdbx_description
1 polymer ?
#
loop_
_entity_poly.entity_id
_entity_poly.type
_entity_poly.pdbx_seq_one_letter_code
_entity_poly.pdbx_strand_id
1 'polypeptide(L)'
;QSYIREEVLYREALALGLDRDDQVVRRRLAQKIEFLAQDLATAGEPGEAELRTFYEEHPEIFEEPARITFSHIYINTDKHGADSVAVAEQYLAELENGADPNQVGDRFMLQSEYLRKSPNEVARHFGRQFAEEVFAIEPGAWTGPVQSGYGLHLVLVEGVQDAFQPPLEEIRQAVRDEFMSYRRREVDELFYNKLREGYEIVIEEPQASEEAVAGS
;
A
#
# COMPACT_ATOMS: atom_id res chain seq x y z
N GLN A 1 35.45 33.24 12.50
CA GLN A 1 35.51 33.95 11.19
C GLN A 1 34.45 33.44 10.21
N SER A 2 34.10 32.14 10.21
CA SER A 2 33.04 31.57 9.37
C SER A 2 31.66 32.21 9.60
N TYR A 3 31.26 32.37 10.85
CA TYR A 3 29.97 32.96 11.23
C TYR A 3 29.84 34.44 10.77
N ILE A 4 30.90 35.25 10.95
CA ILE A 4 30.89 36.66 10.52
C ILE A 4 30.70 36.76 9.00
N ARG A 5 31.39 35.90 8.25
CA ARG A 5 31.25 35.85 6.79
C ARG A 5 29.83 35.47 6.35
N GLU A 6 29.26 34.46 7.00
CA GLU A 6 27.88 34.03 6.74
C GLU A 6 26.89 35.16 7.02
N GLU A 7 26.97 35.83 8.16
CA GLU A 7 26.10 36.93 8.55
C GLU A 7 26.19 38.13 7.61
N VAL A 8 27.40 38.50 7.16
CA VAL A 8 27.59 39.56 6.17
C VAL A 8 26.93 39.22 4.84
N LEU A 9 27.18 37.99 4.33
CA LEU A 9 26.56 37.56 3.08
C LEU A 9 25.03 37.47 3.16
N TYR A 10 24.51 36.97 4.29
CA TYR A 10 23.07 36.90 4.54
C TYR A 10 22.41 38.29 4.54
N ARG A 11 22.97 39.27 5.25
CA ARG A 11 22.44 40.64 5.25
C ARG A 11 22.50 41.29 3.88
N GLU A 12 23.56 41.09 3.13
CA GLU A 12 23.69 41.62 1.77
C GLU A 12 22.66 40.95 0.83
N ALA A 13 22.45 39.63 0.95
CA ALA A 13 21.46 38.93 0.16
C ALA A 13 20.03 39.46 0.40
N LEU A 14 19.68 39.73 1.68
CA LEU A 14 18.39 40.36 2.02
C LEU A 14 18.29 41.77 1.47
N ALA A 15 19.36 42.59 1.54
CA ALA A 15 19.39 43.94 1.00
C ALA A 15 19.20 43.97 -0.54
N LEU A 16 19.72 42.96 -1.23
CA LEU A 16 19.54 42.74 -2.67
C LEU A 16 18.20 42.09 -3.03
N GLY A 17 17.38 41.67 -2.05
CA GLY A 17 16.08 41.03 -2.27
C GLY A 17 16.18 39.63 -2.87
N LEU A 18 17.30 38.92 -2.70
CA LEU A 18 17.50 37.57 -3.24
C LEU A 18 16.59 36.50 -2.58
N ASP A 19 15.91 36.84 -1.48
CA ASP A 19 14.88 36.03 -0.81
C ASP A 19 13.52 36.13 -1.50
N ARG A 20 13.30 37.14 -2.36
CA ARG A 20 12.02 37.39 -3.01
C ARG A 20 11.86 36.46 -4.21
N ASP A 21 10.69 35.81 -4.30
CA ASP A 21 10.31 34.89 -5.37
C ASP A 21 11.25 33.67 -5.54
N ASP A 22 12.18 33.45 -4.61
CA ASP A 22 13.02 32.26 -4.59
C ASP A 22 12.27 31.08 -3.96
N GLN A 23 12.00 30.06 -4.78
CA GLN A 23 11.30 28.83 -4.34
C GLN A 23 12.11 28.03 -3.30
N VAL A 24 13.43 28.09 -3.32
CA VAL A 24 14.30 27.38 -2.38
C VAL A 24 14.20 28.02 -1.01
N VAL A 25 14.29 29.36 -0.95
CA VAL A 25 14.13 30.13 0.28
C VAL A 25 12.73 29.92 0.86
N ARG A 26 11.68 30.02 0.02
CA ARG A 26 10.29 29.82 0.42
C ARG A 26 10.08 28.42 1.04
N ARG A 27 10.53 27.36 0.34
CA ARG A 27 10.45 25.99 0.85
C ARG A 27 11.19 25.83 2.18
N ARG A 28 12.38 26.44 2.29
CA ARG A 28 13.19 26.34 3.52
C ARG A 28 12.56 27.04 4.70
N LEU A 29 11.90 28.15 4.49
CA LEU A 29 11.17 28.87 5.54
C LEU A 29 9.91 28.09 5.99
N ALA A 30 9.15 27.54 5.03
CA ALA A 30 8.02 26.67 5.32
C ALA A 30 8.44 25.46 6.18
N GLN A 31 9.49 24.75 5.78
CA GLN A 31 10.04 23.61 6.54
C GLN A 31 10.47 24.02 7.96
N LYS A 32 11.02 25.23 8.15
CA LYS A 32 11.38 25.70 9.51
C LYS A 32 10.16 25.94 10.38
N ILE A 33 9.08 26.45 9.80
CA ILE A 33 7.82 26.65 10.55
C ILE A 33 7.20 25.30 10.92
N GLU A 34 7.15 24.35 9.97
CA GLU A 34 6.69 22.98 10.23
C GLU A 34 7.51 22.30 11.35
N PHE A 35 8.83 22.47 11.31
CA PHE A 35 9.71 21.91 12.36
C PHE A 35 9.44 22.45 13.75
N LEU A 36 9.12 23.76 13.87
CA LEU A 36 8.74 24.35 15.16
C LEU A 36 7.42 23.78 15.73
N ALA A 37 6.48 23.41 14.84
CA ALA A 37 5.25 22.75 15.25
C ALA A 37 5.53 21.32 15.76
N GLN A 38 6.42 20.59 15.09
CA GLN A 38 6.78 19.21 15.44
C GLN A 38 7.48 19.10 16.81
N ASP A 39 8.31 20.07 17.18
CA ASP A 39 8.93 20.12 18.50
C ASP A 39 7.89 20.20 19.64
N LEU A 40 6.75 20.84 19.38
CA LEU A 40 5.63 20.89 20.32
C LEU A 40 4.86 19.55 20.38
N ALA A 41 4.79 18.83 19.25
CA ALA A 41 4.09 17.55 19.16
C ALA A 41 4.81 16.41 19.88
N THR A 42 6.14 16.47 19.93
CA THR A 42 6.98 15.42 20.52
C THR A 42 7.23 15.59 22.02
N ALA A 43 6.60 16.57 22.66
CA ALA A 43 6.74 16.83 24.08
C ALA A 43 6.09 15.72 24.93
N GLY A 44 6.83 14.66 25.19
CA GLY A 44 6.50 13.59 26.11
C GLY A 44 6.35 12.21 25.47
N GLU A 45 6.79 11.20 26.21
CA GLU A 45 6.54 9.80 25.87
C GLU A 45 5.05 9.48 26.08
N PRO A 46 4.41 8.74 25.15
CA PRO A 46 3.02 8.34 25.32
C PRO A 46 2.86 7.38 26.50
N GLY A 47 1.79 7.58 27.26
CA GLY A 47 1.41 6.68 28.33
C GLY A 47 0.84 5.35 27.79
N GLU A 48 0.84 4.32 28.63
CA GLU A 48 0.32 3.00 28.27
C GLU A 48 -1.17 3.03 27.90
N ALA A 49 -1.95 3.91 28.55
CA ALA A 49 -3.37 4.08 28.24
C ALA A 49 -3.59 4.70 26.86
N GLU A 50 -2.76 5.69 26.46
CA GLU A 50 -2.83 6.32 25.14
C GLU A 50 -2.48 5.33 24.03
N LEU A 51 -1.44 4.51 24.23
CA LEU A 51 -1.06 3.47 23.26
C LEU A 51 -2.16 2.42 23.10
N ARG A 52 -2.78 1.99 24.18
CA ARG A 52 -3.89 1.03 24.16
C ARG A 52 -5.10 1.59 23.42
N THR A 53 -5.50 2.81 23.73
CA THR A 53 -6.61 3.49 23.04
C THR A 53 -6.34 3.59 21.54
N PHE A 54 -5.16 4.05 21.18
CA PHE A 54 -4.77 4.18 19.75
C PHE A 54 -4.78 2.82 19.01
N TYR A 55 -4.27 1.79 19.66
CA TYR A 55 -4.27 0.42 19.11
C TYR A 55 -5.69 -0.14 18.92
N GLU A 56 -6.61 0.15 19.85
CA GLU A 56 -8.00 -0.30 19.79
C GLU A 56 -8.83 0.50 18.77
N GLU A 57 -8.53 1.79 18.60
CA GLU A 57 -9.23 2.68 17.65
C GLU A 57 -8.75 2.55 16.21
N HIS A 58 -7.56 1.99 15.99
CA HIS A 58 -6.93 1.84 14.68
C HIS A 58 -6.52 0.40 14.36
N PRO A 59 -7.45 -0.58 14.42
CA PRO A 59 -7.12 -1.98 14.14
C PRO A 59 -6.57 -2.18 12.72
N GLU A 60 -7.03 -1.40 11.74
CA GLU A 60 -6.61 -1.47 10.33
C GLU A 60 -5.12 -1.19 10.12
N ILE A 61 -4.47 -0.49 11.06
CA ILE A 61 -3.02 -0.20 11.01
C ILE A 61 -2.21 -1.42 11.45
N PHE A 62 -2.75 -2.20 12.39
CA PHE A 62 -2.03 -3.25 13.10
C PHE A 62 -2.45 -4.65 12.71
N GLU A 63 -3.50 -4.78 11.90
CA GLU A 63 -3.96 -6.07 11.41
C GLU A 63 -2.96 -6.67 10.43
N GLU A 64 -2.50 -7.89 10.71
CA GLU A 64 -1.79 -8.71 9.74
C GLU A 64 -2.80 -9.36 8.79
N PRO A 65 -2.61 -9.22 7.46
CA PRO A 65 -3.54 -9.78 6.51
C PRO A 65 -3.52 -11.31 6.53
N ALA A 66 -4.63 -11.91 6.14
CA ALA A 66 -4.72 -13.35 5.93
C ALA A 66 -3.59 -13.84 5.01
N ARG A 67 -3.14 -15.07 5.22
CA ARG A 67 -2.08 -15.67 4.42
C ARG A 67 -2.47 -17.05 3.96
N ILE A 68 -2.23 -17.35 2.69
CA ILE A 68 -2.53 -18.62 2.05
C ILE A 68 -1.26 -19.29 1.53
N THR A 69 -1.21 -20.61 1.68
CA THR A 69 -0.26 -21.48 0.99
C THR A 69 -1.04 -22.35 0.02
N PHE A 70 -0.69 -22.31 -1.25
CA PHE A 70 -1.37 -23.08 -2.27
C PHE A 70 -0.45 -23.49 -3.41
N SER A 71 -0.79 -24.61 -4.03
CA SER A 71 -0.24 -25.06 -5.32
C SER A 71 -1.31 -24.92 -6.39
N HIS A 72 -0.89 -24.72 -7.64
CA HIS A 72 -1.83 -24.69 -8.76
C HIS A 72 -1.30 -25.38 -10.01
N ILE A 73 -2.24 -25.81 -10.84
CA ILE A 73 -2.02 -26.39 -12.17
C ILE A 73 -2.71 -25.48 -13.18
N TYR A 74 -1.99 -25.08 -14.20
CA TYR A 74 -2.47 -24.17 -15.24
C TYR A 74 -3.07 -24.91 -16.42
N ILE A 75 -4.17 -24.36 -16.95
CA ILE A 75 -4.84 -24.81 -18.17
C ILE A 75 -4.87 -23.64 -19.15
N ASN A 76 -4.22 -23.79 -20.30
CA ASN A 76 -4.10 -22.77 -21.31
C ASN A 76 -5.37 -22.67 -22.15
N THR A 77 -6.13 -21.59 -21.95
CA THR A 77 -7.38 -21.36 -22.66
C THR A 77 -7.20 -21.09 -24.16
N ASP A 78 -6.06 -20.55 -24.58
CA ASP A 78 -5.77 -20.34 -25.99
C ASP A 78 -5.48 -21.69 -26.72
N LYS A 79 -4.89 -22.65 -26.01
CA LYS A 79 -4.60 -23.99 -26.54
C LYS A 79 -5.85 -24.84 -26.63
N HIS A 80 -6.71 -24.79 -25.62
CA HIS A 80 -7.87 -25.69 -25.53
C HIS A 80 -9.18 -25.04 -25.99
N GLY A 81 -9.22 -23.72 -26.17
CA GLY A 81 -10.38 -22.99 -26.67
C GLY A 81 -11.65 -23.26 -25.84
N ALA A 82 -12.73 -23.63 -26.50
CA ALA A 82 -14.02 -23.93 -25.88
C ALA A 82 -13.99 -25.16 -24.96
N ASP A 83 -13.03 -26.05 -25.13
CA ASP A 83 -12.92 -27.28 -24.32
C ASP A 83 -12.12 -27.07 -23.01
N SER A 84 -11.63 -25.88 -22.75
CA SER A 84 -10.78 -25.58 -21.58
C SER A 84 -11.37 -26.02 -20.24
N VAL A 85 -12.67 -25.83 -20.05
CA VAL A 85 -13.38 -26.23 -18.84
C VAL A 85 -13.46 -27.76 -18.73
N ALA A 86 -13.80 -28.44 -19.81
CA ALA A 86 -13.86 -29.90 -19.85
C ALA A 86 -12.48 -30.54 -19.61
N VAL A 87 -11.40 -29.93 -20.14
CA VAL A 87 -10.01 -30.34 -19.86
C VAL A 87 -9.66 -30.14 -18.38
N ALA A 88 -10.08 -29.01 -17.78
CA ALA A 88 -9.85 -28.77 -16.36
C ALA A 88 -10.57 -29.82 -15.48
N GLU A 89 -11.83 -30.14 -15.80
CA GLU A 89 -12.58 -31.18 -15.10
C GLU A 89 -11.94 -32.57 -15.25
N GLN A 90 -11.43 -32.90 -16.45
CA GLN A 90 -10.68 -34.13 -16.65
C GLN A 90 -9.43 -34.19 -15.80
N TYR A 91 -8.63 -33.14 -15.78
CA TYR A 91 -7.41 -33.05 -14.94
C TYR A 91 -7.73 -33.12 -13.45
N LEU A 92 -8.83 -32.51 -13.02
CA LEU A 92 -9.28 -32.61 -11.64
C LEU A 92 -9.59 -34.06 -11.26
N ALA A 93 -10.33 -34.79 -12.12
CA ALA A 93 -10.62 -36.20 -11.90
C ALA A 93 -9.34 -37.08 -11.91
N GLU A 94 -8.35 -36.78 -12.73
CA GLU A 94 -7.06 -37.48 -12.72
C GLU A 94 -6.32 -37.27 -11.39
N LEU A 95 -6.30 -36.05 -10.87
CA LEU A 95 -5.68 -35.71 -9.58
C LEU A 95 -6.40 -36.39 -8.39
N GLU A 96 -7.73 -36.43 -8.41
CA GLU A 96 -8.53 -37.15 -7.40
C GLU A 96 -8.24 -38.66 -7.40
N ASN A 97 -7.86 -39.22 -8.56
CA ASN A 97 -7.44 -40.61 -8.72
C ASN A 97 -5.95 -40.84 -8.45
N GLY A 98 -5.22 -39.82 -7.96
CA GLY A 98 -3.84 -39.94 -7.51
C GLY A 98 -2.79 -39.73 -8.62
N ALA A 99 -3.12 -39.05 -9.71
CA ALA A 99 -2.12 -38.63 -10.69
C ALA A 99 -1.08 -37.68 -10.08
N ASP A 100 0.16 -37.75 -10.59
CA ASP A 100 1.22 -36.82 -10.19
C ASP A 100 0.91 -35.42 -10.70
N PRO A 101 0.73 -34.42 -9.79
CA PRO A 101 0.43 -33.05 -10.18
C PRO A 101 1.44 -32.43 -11.15
N ASN A 102 2.70 -32.89 -11.12
CA ASN A 102 3.74 -32.39 -12.03
C ASN A 102 3.59 -32.88 -13.47
N GLN A 103 2.72 -33.86 -13.71
CA GLN A 103 2.47 -34.41 -15.03
C GLN A 103 1.11 -34.00 -15.61
N VAL A 104 0.32 -33.27 -14.82
CA VAL A 104 -1.01 -32.77 -15.20
C VAL A 104 -0.91 -31.27 -15.53
N GLY A 105 -1.66 -30.83 -16.55
CA GLY A 105 -1.75 -29.44 -16.92
C GLY A 105 -0.81 -28.97 -18.01
N ASP A 106 -0.86 -27.71 -18.32
CA ASP A 106 -0.04 -27.06 -19.34
C ASP A 106 1.17 -26.36 -18.72
N ARG A 107 2.18 -26.06 -19.54
CA ARG A 107 3.35 -25.30 -19.08
C ARG A 107 2.94 -23.88 -18.71
N PHE A 108 3.38 -23.44 -17.55
CA PHE A 108 3.16 -22.10 -17.06
C PHE A 108 4.49 -21.37 -16.80
N MET A 109 4.51 -20.04 -17.01
CA MET A 109 5.74 -19.24 -16.87
C MET A 109 6.07 -18.88 -15.42
N LEU A 110 5.09 -18.92 -14.54
CA LEU A 110 5.25 -18.63 -13.11
C LEU A 110 5.45 -19.92 -12.33
N GLN A 111 5.80 -19.79 -11.06
CA GLN A 111 5.93 -20.92 -10.13
C GLN A 111 4.58 -21.59 -9.89
N SER A 112 4.61 -22.89 -9.60
CA SER A 112 3.41 -23.69 -9.31
C SER A 112 2.99 -23.67 -7.84
N GLU A 113 3.84 -23.16 -6.95
CA GLU A 113 3.63 -23.16 -5.50
C GLU A 113 3.84 -21.75 -4.94
N TYR A 114 2.95 -21.33 -4.05
CA TYR A 114 2.95 -20.02 -3.39
C TYR A 114 2.82 -20.19 -1.88
N LEU A 115 3.86 -19.80 -1.13
CA LEU A 115 3.92 -19.97 0.32
C LEU A 115 3.54 -18.65 1.01
N ARG A 116 2.60 -18.73 1.96
CA ARG A 116 2.20 -17.65 2.88
C ARG A 116 1.96 -16.30 2.17
N LYS A 117 1.20 -16.31 1.06
CA LYS A 117 0.88 -15.11 0.30
C LYS A 117 -0.34 -14.40 0.85
N SER A 118 -0.29 -13.06 0.91
CA SER A 118 -1.44 -12.24 1.23
C SER A 118 -2.39 -12.11 0.02
N PRO A 119 -3.68 -11.71 0.21
CA PRO A 119 -4.61 -11.48 -0.89
C PRO A 119 -4.07 -10.53 -1.96
N ASN A 120 -3.40 -9.45 -1.53
CA ASN A 120 -2.80 -8.48 -2.45
C ASN A 120 -1.63 -9.07 -3.25
N GLU A 121 -0.82 -9.95 -2.65
CA GLU A 121 0.28 -10.63 -3.36
C GLU A 121 -0.27 -11.60 -4.40
N VAL A 122 -1.30 -12.37 -4.06
CA VAL A 122 -1.98 -13.27 -5.02
C VAL A 122 -2.63 -12.48 -6.15
N ALA A 123 -3.34 -11.39 -5.82
CA ALA A 123 -4.00 -10.53 -6.79
C ALA A 123 -3.03 -9.87 -7.78
N ARG A 124 -1.81 -9.54 -7.37
CA ARG A 124 -0.76 -9.01 -8.27
C ARG A 124 -0.33 -10.00 -9.33
N HIS A 125 -0.38 -11.30 -9.03
CA HIS A 125 0.01 -12.35 -9.96
C HIS A 125 -1.16 -12.84 -10.83
N PHE A 126 -2.32 -13.07 -10.23
CA PHE A 126 -3.43 -13.78 -10.88
C PHE A 126 -4.68 -12.91 -11.10
N GLY A 127 -4.74 -11.72 -10.52
CA GLY A 127 -5.92 -10.86 -10.53
C GLY A 127 -6.75 -10.98 -9.26
N ARG A 128 -7.56 -9.95 -9.00
CA ARG A 128 -8.35 -9.84 -7.75
C ARG A 128 -9.36 -10.97 -7.61
N GLN A 129 -10.12 -11.25 -8.68
CA GLN A 129 -11.13 -12.30 -8.66
C GLN A 129 -10.53 -13.66 -8.28
N PHE A 130 -9.39 -14.02 -8.91
CA PHE A 130 -8.69 -15.26 -8.55
C PHE A 130 -8.30 -15.29 -7.07
N ALA A 131 -7.77 -14.19 -6.54
CA ALA A 131 -7.39 -14.11 -5.13
C ALA A 131 -8.61 -14.32 -4.21
N GLU A 132 -9.73 -13.66 -4.49
CA GLU A 132 -10.96 -13.79 -3.72
C GLU A 132 -11.48 -15.24 -3.73
N GLU A 133 -11.50 -15.89 -4.91
CA GLU A 133 -11.94 -17.26 -5.06
C GLU A 133 -11.02 -18.25 -4.33
N VAL A 134 -9.69 -18.10 -4.46
CA VAL A 134 -8.72 -19.03 -3.86
C VAL A 134 -8.73 -18.94 -2.32
N PHE A 135 -8.91 -17.75 -1.76
CA PHE A 135 -9.05 -17.59 -0.30
C PHE A 135 -10.36 -18.15 0.28
N ALA A 136 -11.35 -18.43 -0.56
CA ALA A 136 -12.60 -19.05 -0.18
C ALA A 136 -12.58 -20.60 -0.29
N ILE A 137 -11.53 -21.20 -0.84
CA ILE A 137 -11.39 -22.65 -1.00
C ILE A 137 -11.01 -23.29 0.34
N GLU A 138 -11.71 -24.34 0.71
CA GLU A 138 -11.33 -25.16 1.88
C GLU A 138 -10.03 -25.94 1.61
N PRO A 139 -9.06 -25.95 2.56
CA PRO A 139 -7.81 -26.65 2.38
C PRO A 139 -7.97 -28.17 2.27
N GLY A 140 -7.07 -28.81 1.51
CA GLY A 140 -6.86 -30.25 1.54
C GLY A 140 -7.23 -31.03 0.28
N ALA A 141 -7.92 -30.41 -0.69
CA ALA A 141 -8.25 -31.07 -1.97
C ALA A 141 -8.02 -30.14 -3.16
N TRP A 142 -7.69 -30.74 -4.32
CA TRP A 142 -7.68 -30.02 -5.56
C TRP A 142 -9.10 -29.53 -5.88
N THR A 143 -9.20 -28.26 -6.29
CA THR A 143 -10.48 -27.58 -6.55
C THR A 143 -10.34 -26.69 -7.77
N GLY A 144 -11.41 -26.43 -8.47
CA GLY A 144 -11.43 -25.55 -9.63
C GLY A 144 -12.42 -26.01 -10.68
N PRO A 145 -12.35 -25.44 -11.90
CA PRO A 145 -11.36 -24.46 -12.34
C PRO A 145 -11.60 -23.05 -11.78
N VAL A 146 -10.54 -22.37 -11.36
CA VAL A 146 -10.52 -20.95 -10.96
C VAL A 146 -9.93 -20.13 -12.09
N GLN A 147 -10.55 -19.01 -12.41
CA GLN A 147 -10.12 -18.17 -13.54
C GLN A 147 -9.12 -17.09 -13.11
N SER A 148 -8.07 -16.92 -13.90
CA SER A 148 -7.11 -15.81 -13.77
C SER A 148 -7.00 -15.00 -15.06
N GLY A 149 -6.17 -13.96 -15.07
CA GLY A 149 -5.82 -13.24 -16.29
C GLY A 149 -5.03 -14.06 -17.32
N TYR A 150 -4.53 -15.24 -16.95
CA TYR A 150 -3.77 -16.13 -17.85
C TYR A 150 -4.59 -17.27 -18.44
N GLY A 151 -5.67 -17.68 -17.78
CA GLY A 151 -6.49 -18.83 -18.14
C GLY A 151 -7.13 -19.48 -16.92
N LEU A 152 -7.32 -20.80 -16.96
CA LEU A 152 -7.92 -21.57 -15.88
C LEU A 152 -6.85 -22.23 -15.01
N HIS A 153 -7.18 -22.45 -13.75
CA HIS A 153 -6.30 -23.13 -12.79
C HIS A 153 -7.08 -24.13 -11.94
N LEU A 154 -6.48 -25.28 -11.69
CA LEU A 154 -6.84 -26.11 -10.56
C LEU A 154 -5.97 -25.71 -9.39
N VAL A 155 -6.52 -25.59 -8.20
CA VAL A 155 -5.84 -25.09 -7.01
C VAL A 155 -5.94 -26.09 -5.88
N LEU A 156 -4.84 -26.35 -5.21
CA LEU A 156 -4.76 -27.05 -3.93
C LEU A 156 -4.36 -26.06 -2.86
N VAL A 157 -5.29 -25.71 -1.99
CA VAL A 157 -4.99 -24.93 -0.80
C VAL A 157 -4.44 -25.87 0.27
N GLU A 158 -3.21 -25.60 0.72
CA GLU A 158 -2.57 -26.40 1.79
C GLU A 158 -2.93 -25.86 3.17
N GLY A 159 -3.15 -24.53 3.28
CA GLY A 159 -3.58 -23.89 4.50
C GLY A 159 -3.82 -22.41 4.33
N VAL A 160 -4.73 -21.90 5.15
CA VAL A 160 -5.04 -20.49 5.29
C VAL A 160 -4.80 -20.10 6.74
N GLN A 161 -4.11 -18.99 6.93
CA GLN A 161 -4.05 -18.28 8.19
C GLN A 161 -4.95 -17.07 8.08
N ASP A 162 -5.93 -16.96 8.95
CA ASP A 162 -6.82 -15.80 8.96
C ASP A 162 -6.06 -14.51 9.29
N ALA A 163 -6.62 -13.37 8.87
CA ALA A 163 -6.16 -12.07 9.33
C ALA A 163 -6.30 -11.99 10.86
N PHE A 164 -5.33 -11.41 11.51
CA PHE A 164 -5.34 -11.25 12.96
C PHE A 164 -4.63 -9.98 13.39
N GLN A 165 -5.06 -9.42 14.49
CA GLN A 165 -4.40 -8.29 15.13
C GLN A 165 -3.43 -8.83 16.18
N PRO A 166 -2.09 -8.66 16.04
CA PRO A 166 -1.14 -9.13 17.04
C PRO A 166 -1.36 -8.41 18.39
N PRO A 167 -1.25 -9.11 19.52
CA PRO A 167 -1.41 -8.48 20.85
C PRO A 167 -0.52 -7.25 21.01
N LEU A 168 -1.04 -6.20 21.68
CA LEU A 168 -0.30 -4.95 21.91
C LEU A 168 1.08 -5.19 22.51
N GLU A 169 1.21 -6.15 23.40
CA GLU A 169 2.45 -6.51 24.08
C GLU A 169 3.55 -6.95 23.11
N GLU A 170 3.17 -7.62 22.01
CA GLU A 170 4.11 -8.11 20.98
C GLU A 170 4.55 -7.01 20.02
N ILE A 171 3.65 -6.08 19.71
CA ILE A 171 3.89 -5.01 18.73
C ILE A 171 3.98 -3.62 19.37
N ARG A 172 4.17 -3.55 20.69
CA ARG A 172 4.16 -2.30 21.46
C ARG A 172 5.05 -1.20 20.86
N GLN A 173 6.23 -1.57 20.37
CA GLN A 173 7.14 -0.61 19.75
C GLN A 173 6.56 -0.06 18.45
N ALA A 174 5.97 -0.90 17.61
CA ALA A 174 5.32 -0.49 16.36
C ALA A 174 4.13 0.43 16.63
N VAL A 175 3.30 0.10 17.63
CA VAL A 175 2.17 0.94 18.06
C VAL A 175 2.66 2.30 18.53
N ARG A 176 3.73 2.34 19.34
CA ARG A 176 4.34 3.59 19.80
C ARG A 176 4.83 4.46 18.63
N ASP A 177 5.56 3.86 17.70
CA ASP A 177 6.15 4.58 16.58
C ASP A 177 5.06 5.14 15.64
N GLU A 178 3.99 4.37 15.39
CA GLU A 178 2.85 4.85 14.61
C GLU A 178 2.03 5.90 15.36
N PHE A 179 1.79 5.73 16.66
CA PHE A 179 1.15 6.75 17.49
C PHE A 179 1.90 8.09 17.44
N MET A 180 3.23 8.05 17.58
CA MET A 180 4.06 9.27 17.49
C MET A 180 4.01 9.89 16.09
N SER A 181 3.90 9.09 15.06
CA SER A 181 3.73 9.57 13.67
C SER A 181 2.34 10.17 13.45
N TYR A 182 1.30 9.53 13.98
CA TYR A 182 -0.07 10.03 13.96
C TYR A 182 -0.19 11.38 14.69
N ARG A 183 0.33 11.47 15.92
CA ARG A 183 0.35 12.68 16.73
C ARG A 183 1.08 13.84 16.06
N ARG A 184 2.19 13.57 15.36
CA ARG A 184 2.89 14.59 14.56
C ARG A 184 2.00 15.12 13.44
N ARG A 185 1.34 14.23 12.67
CA ARG A 185 0.42 14.63 11.59
C ARG A 185 -0.74 15.49 12.12
N GLU A 186 -1.35 15.09 13.23
CA GLU A 186 -2.42 15.88 13.85
C GLU A 186 -1.97 17.29 14.25
N VAL A 187 -0.81 17.40 14.91
CA VAL A 187 -0.28 18.71 15.34
C VAL A 187 0.08 19.56 14.11
N ASP A 188 0.68 18.99 13.09
CA ASP A 188 1.01 19.69 11.86
C ASP A 188 -0.26 20.24 11.18
N GLU A 189 -1.32 19.44 11.11
CA GLU A 189 -2.61 19.86 10.54
C GLU A 189 -3.31 20.93 11.37
N LEU A 190 -3.36 20.76 12.68
CA LEU A 190 -3.95 21.75 13.58
C LEU A 190 -3.19 23.08 13.52
N PHE A 191 -1.87 23.01 13.51
CA PHE A 191 -1.01 24.19 13.39
C PHE A 191 -1.21 24.90 12.05
N TYR A 192 -1.20 24.17 10.94
CA TYR A 192 -1.46 24.72 9.62
C TYR A 192 -2.83 25.36 9.52
N ASN A 193 -3.87 24.70 10.00
CA ASN A 193 -5.24 25.22 9.98
C ASN A 193 -5.35 26.52 10.79
N LYS A 194 -4.70 26.57 11.95
CA LYS A 194 -4.66 27.78 12.76
C LYS A 194 -3.92 28.94 12.09
N LEU A 195 -2.82 28.67 11.40
CA LEU A 195 -2.14 29.68 10.60
C LEU A 195 -3.02 30.15 9.45
N ARG A 196 -3.69 29.22 8.77
CA ARG A 196 -4.57 29.49 7.63
C ARG A 196 -5.73 30.41 7.96
N GLU A 197 -6.27 30.37 9.17
CA GLU A 197 -7.34 31.26 9.63
C GLU A 197 -6.95 32.76 9.54
N GLY A 198 -5.66 33.05 9.56
CA GLY A 198 -5.13 34.42 9.42
C GLY A 198 -5.01 34.94 7.97
N TYR A 199 -5.37 34.12 6.98
CA TYR A 199 -5.19 34.43 5.57
C TYR A 199 -6.51 34.35 4.79
N GLU A 200 -6.74 35.33 3.89
CA GLU A 200 -7.73 35.24 2.85
C GLU A 200 -7.10 34.50 1.66
N ILE A 201 -7.67 33.34 1.28
CA ILE A 201 -7.12 32.51 0.21
C ILE A 201 -7.99 32.68 -1.04
N VAL A 202 -7.42 33.29 -2.07
CA VAL A 202 -8.02 33.41 -3.39
C VAL A 202 -7.28 32.48 -4.33
N ILE A 203 -7.99 31.52 -4.92
CA ILE A 203 -7.44 30.62 -5.95
C ILE A 203 -7.92 31.13 -7.30
N GLU A 204 -7.01 31.70 -8.08
CA GLU A 204 -7.28 32.08 -9.46
C GLU A 204 -7.12 30.83 -10.34
N GLU A 205 -8.20 30.37 -10.94
CA GLU A 205 -8.13 29.31 -11.96
C GLU A 205 -7.44 29.88 -13.21
N PRO A 206 -6.47 29.17 -13.81
CA PRO A 206 -5.89 29.60 -15.06
C PRO A 206 -6.99 29.71 -16.12
N GLN A 207 -7.20 30.89 -16.67
CA GLN A 207 -8.12 31.09 -17.81
C GLN A 207 -7.67 30.14 -18.93
N ALA A 208 -8.57 29.22 -19.32
CA ALA A 208 -8.34 28.42 -20.51
C ALA A 208 -8.17 29.38 -21.68
N SER A 209 -6.97 29.41 -22.26
CA SER A 209 -6.72 30.20 -23.47
C SER A 209 -7.57 29.65 -24.61
N GLU A 210 -8.62 30.38 -24.97
CA GLU A 210 -9.46 30.18 -26.18
C GLU A 210 -8.68 30.52 -27.47
N GLU A 211 -7.47 30.06 -27.63
CA GLU A 211 -6.69 30.23 -28.85
C GLU A 211 -6.24 28.88 -29.42
N ALA A 212 -7.17 28.10 -29.97
CA ALA A 212 -6.83 27.07 -30.95
C ALA A 212 -8.04 26.60 -31.77
N VAL A 213 -8.97 27.48 -32.15
CA VAL A 213 -9.95 27.16 -33.21
C VAL A 213 -10.16 28.38 -34.10
N ALA A 214 -9.12 28.76 -34.84
CA ALA A 214 -9.27 29.58 -36.04
C ALA A 214 -8.04 29.40 -36.92
N GLY A 215 -8.08 28.41 -37.81
CA GLY A 215 -7.01 28.19 -38.82
C GLY A 215 -7.28 26.93 -39.62
N SER A 216 -8.30 26.95 -40.42
CA SER A 216 -8.63 26.21 -41.68
C SER A 216 -7.72 25.08 -42.10
#